data_daa9c6d60a99119cdaa4d7ca57b66812
#
_entry.id   daa9c6d60a99119cdaa4d7ca57b66812
#
_cell.length_a   1.000
_cell.length_b   1.000
_cell.length_c   1.000
_cell.angle_alpha   90.00
_cell.angle_beta   90.00
_cell.angle_gamma   90.00
#
_symmetry.space_group_name_H-M   'P 1'
#
loop_
_entity.id
_entity.type
_entity.pdbx_description
1 polymer ?
#
loop_
_entity_poly.entity_id
_entity_poly.type
_entity_poly.pdbx_seq_one_letter_code
_entity_poly.pdbx_strand_id
1 'polypeptide(L)'
;MFFRSYNTTVKSRKLMIYEFGDPTKVVKLEEEDLKPPDSNEVLIQMIVASMNPADMNTIQGTYPIKPKLPGVPGHEGVGKVIATGANVNDFEVGDLVIPNIENFGTWRTHNVVPITSVLKVPQSVPLVELSGISSNTSTAYRMLKDFVPLEPGDCVLQNGANSAAGQNVIQFCKAWGYKSVNIVRNRPDIDKLKSYLISIGATYVLTEEECRNTQLFKSGEVPNPKLALNCVGGKSATEVMRRLNQKGVVVTYGGMSREPVIIPTSLLIFKDISAKGFWMTRWTKENRDSEVRKHMLTDIMNLMVAGKLKAPAHSLIPLSKYPEALQNITNPKGFTGTKYIIDFRLA
;
A
#
# COMPACT_ATOMS: atom_id res chain seq x y z
N MET A 1 -4.93 -6.10 -39.81
CA MET A 1 -5.42 -5.62 -38.49
C MET A 1 -6.64 -6.44 -38.15
N PHE A 2 -6.50 -7.50 -37.33
CA PHE A 2 -7.62 -8.37 -36.99
C PHE A 2 -8.31 -7.81 -35.74
N PHE A 3 -9.42 -7.12 -35.91
CA PHE A 3 -10.37 -6.83 -34.83
C PHE A 3 -10.95 -8.16 -34.35
N ARG A 4 -10.45 -8.71 -33.25
CA ARG A 4 -11.23 -9.72 -32.52
C ARG A 4 -12.32 -8.98 -31.75
N SER A 5 -13.48 -8.81 -32.40
CA SER A 5 -14.70 -8.49 -31.65
C SER A 5 -14.98 -9.70 -30.76
N TYR A 6 -14.81 -9.53 -29.45
CA TYR A 6 -15.25 -10.49 -28.43
C TYR A 6 -16.78 -10.44 -28.42
N ASN A 7 -17.42 -11.32 -29.19
CA ASN A 7 -18.88 -11.46 -29.22
C ASN A 7 -19.39 -12.47 -28.19
N THR A 8 -18.53 -12.95 -27.30
CA THR A 8 -18.88 -13.97 -26.30
C THR A 8 -18.82 -13.39 -24.91
N THR A 9 -19.81 -13.76 -24.09
CA THR A 9 -19.82 -13.46 -22.65
C THR A 9 -18.62 -14.12 -21.97
N VAL A 10 -18.00 -13.39 -21.02
CA VAL A 10 -16.88 -13.89 -20.21
C VAL A 10 -17.36 -14.12 -18.79
N LYS A 11 -17.16 -15.33 -18.26
CA LYS A 11 -17.46 -15.62 -16.86
C LYS A 11 -16.43 -14.96 -15.94
N SER A 12 -16.91 -14.17 -14.99
CA SER A 12 -16.11 -13.54 -13.94
C SER A 12 -16.48 -14.11 -12.58
N ARG A 13 -15.50 -14.59 -11.84
CA ARG A 13 -15.61 -14.89 -10.40
C ARG A 13 -15.22 -13.65 -9.62
N LYS A 14 -16.03 -13.25 -8.65
CA LYS A 14 -15.84 -12.03 -7.86
C LYS A 14 -16.16 -12.24 -6.39
N LEU A 15 -15.46 -11.52 -5.53
CA LEU A 15 -15.87 -11.38 -4.14
C LEU A 15 -16.87 -10.23 -4.04
N MET A 16 -17.98 -10.46 -3.36
CA MET A 16 -19.09 -9.52 -3.30
C MET A 16 -19.45 -9.19 -1.86
N ILE A 17 -19.82 -7.94 -1.58
CA ILE A 17 -20.45 -7.52 -0.33
C ILE A 17 -21.80 -6.87 -0.62
N TYR A 18 -22.82 -7.22 0.17
CA TYR A 18 -24.18 -6.67 0.11
C TYR A 18 -24.46 -5.71 1.26
N GLU A 19 -23.69 -5.82 2.32
CA GLU A 19 -23.76 -5.00 3.52
C GLU A 19 -22.35 -4.75 4.10
N PHE A 20 -22.23 -3.73 4.91
CA PHE A 20 -21.00 -3.49 5.68
C PHE A 20 -21.00 -4.36 6.93
N GLY A 21 -19.83 -4.91 7.28
CA GLY A 21 -19.71 -5.75 8.47
C GLY A 21 -18.38 -6.47 8.59
N ASP A 22 -18.36 -7.55 9.36
CA ASP A 22 -17.18 -8.39 9.54
C ASP A 22 -16.78 -9.02 8.18
N PRO A 23 -15.56 -8.73 7.66
CA PRO A 23 -15.11 -9.24 6.37
C PRO A 23 -15.22 -10.76 6.23
N THR A 24 -15.04 -11.49 7.34
CA THR A 24 -15.11 -12.97 7.34
C THR A 24 -16.54 -13.51 7.19
N LYS A 25 -17.56 -12.64 7.33
CA LYS A 25 -18.97 -13.00 7.28
C LYS A 25 -19.71 -12.45 6.06
N VAL A 26 -19.38 -11.19 5.68
CA VAL A 26 -20.14 -10.47 4.66
C VAL A 26 -19.58 -10.65 3.25
N VAL A 27 -18.32 -11.09 3.09
CA VAL A 27 -17.71 -11.33 1.78
C VAL A 27 -18.13 -12.70 1.25
N LYS A 28 -18.64 -12.72 0.01
CA LYS A 28 -19.11 -13.94 -0.67
C LYS A 28 -18.46 -14.06 -2.05
N LEU A 29 -18.15 -15.28 -2.45
CA LEU A 29 -17.69 -15.59 -3.81
C LEU A 29 -18.89 -15.84 -4.71
N GLU A 30 -18.95 -15.13 -5.83
CA GLU A 30 -20.03 -15.24 -6.82
C GLU A 30 -19.46 -15.29 -8.24
N GLU A 31 -20.31 -15.72 -9.18
CA GLU A 31 -20.00 -15.69 -10.60
C GLU A 31 -21.00 -14.78 -11.33
N GLU A 32 -20.53 -14.13 -12.38
CA GLU A 32 -21.35 -13.33 -13.28
C GLU A 32 -20.87 -13.50 -14.72
N ASP A 33 -21.80 -13.33 -15.66
CA ASP A 33 -21.48 -13.27 -17.08
C ASP A 33 -21.33 -11.82 -17.51
N LEU A 34 -20.10 -11.43 -17.88
CA LEU A 34 -19.78 -10.08 -18.36
C LEU A 34 -20.10 -9.97 -19.85
N LYS A 35 -20.76 -8.87 -20.21
CA LYS A 35 -20.98 -8.51 -21.61
C LYS A 35 -19.65 -8.03 -22.22
N PRO A 36 -19.52 -8.06 -23.55
CA PRO A 36 -18.43 -7.40 -24.26
C PRO A 36 -18.31 -5.92 -23.87
N PRO A 37 -17.10 -5.33 -23.93
CA PRO A 37 -16.91 -3.91 -23.62
C PRO A 37 -17.68 -3.02 -24.63
N ASP A 38 -18.32 -1.97 -24.12
CA ASP A 38 -18.90 -0.92 -24.93
C ASP A 38 -17.81 -0.10 -25.63
N SER A 39 -18.20 0.83 -26.51
CA SER A 39 -17.28 1.55 -27.42
C SER A 39 -16.08 2.22 -26.74
N ASN A 40 -16.21 2.71 -25.50
CA ASN A 40 -15.14 3.39 -24.73
C ASN A 40 -14.68 2.59 -23.50
N GLU A 41 -14.88 1.28 -23.54
CA GLU A 41 -14.52 0.38 -22.44
C GLU A 41 -13.46 -0.62 -22.85
N VAL A 42 -12.82 -1.20 -21.83
CA VAL A 42 -11.92 -2.33 -21.97
C VAL A 42 -12.38 -3.48 -21.07
N LEU A 43 -12.27 -4.70 -21.57
CA LEU A 43 -12.37 -5.90 -20.75
C LEU A 43 -10.98 -6.25 -20.26
N ILE A 44 -10.83 -6.33 -18.95
CA ILE A 44 -9.58 -6.69 -18.30
C ILE A 44 -9.71 -8.02 -17.57
N GLN A 45 -8.65 -8.80 -17.63
CA GLN A 45 -8.42 -9.97 -16.80
C GLN A 45 -7.48 -9.57 -15.66
N MET A 46 -7.90 -9.70 -14.41
CA MET A 46 -7.03 -9.45 -13.27
C MET A 46 -5.98 -10.56 -13.16
N ILE A 47 -4.74 -10.16 -12.88
CA ILE A 47 -3.61 -11.08 -12.72
C ILE A 47 -3.29 -11.23 -11.24
N VAL A 48 -3.13 -10.11 -10.52
CA VAL A 48 -2.88 -10.09 -9.09
C VAL A 48 -3.65 -8.94 -8.43
N ALA A 49 -4.11 -9.13 -7.21
CA ALA A 49 -4.77 -8.10 -6.42
C ALA A 49 -4.31 -8.15 -4.96
N SER A 50 -3.88 -7.03 -4.44
CA SER A 50 -3.45 -6.90 -3.04
C SER A 50 -4.62 -6.86 -2.08
N MET A 51 -4.41 -7.40 -0.88
CA MET A 51 -5.33 -7.27 0.26
C MET A 51 -4.70 -6.37 1.32
N ASN A 52 -5.36 -5.26 1.65
CA ASN A 52 -4.84 -4.25 2.57
C ASN A 52 -5.77 -4.03 3.78
N PRO A 53 -5.27 -3.49 4.90
CA PRO A 53 -6.12 -3.04 6.00
C PRO A 53 -7.21 -2.04 5.56
N ALA A 54 -6.93 -1.21 4.55
CA ALA A 54 -7.92 -0.28 3.99
C ALA A 54 -9.12 -1.00 3.36
N ASP A 55 -8.89 -2.16 2.70
CA ASP A 55 -9.98 -2.98 2.16
C ASP A 55 -10.86 -3.51 3.30
N MET A 56 -10.25 -3.96 4.41
CA MET A 56 -10.98 -4.40 5.60
C MET A 56 -11.84 -3.28 6.17
N ASN A 57 -11.28 -2.09 6.34
CA ASN A 57 -12.01 -0.93 6.82
C ASN A 57 -13.15 -0.52 5.87
N THR A 58 -12.96 -0.68 4.56
CA THR A 58 -14.00 -0.44 3.55
C THR A 58 -15.14 -1.43 3.68
N ILE A 59 -14.83 -2.72 3.81
CA ILE A 59 -15.84 -3.79 4.02
C ILE A 59 -16.58 -3.60 5.34
N GLN A 60 -15.88 -3.15 6.40
CA GLN A 60 -16.47 -2.83 7.70
C GLN A 60 -17.32 -1.55 7.70
N GLY A 61 -17.27 -0.74 6.62
CA GLY A 61 -17.97 0.54 6.55
C GLY A 61 -17.34 1.65 7.41
N THR A 62 -16.13 1.45 7.92
CA THR A 62 -15.39 2.42 8.75
C THR A 62 -14.43 3.31 7.94
N TYR A 63 -14.18 2.96 6.66
CA TYR A 63 -13.37 3.79 5.77
C TYR A 63 -14.15 5.03 5.30
N PRO A 64 -13.51 6.22 5.18
CA PRO A 64 -14.23 7.45 4.83
C PRO A 64 -14.91 7.42 3.46
N ILE A 65 -14.34 6.70 2.47
CA ILE A 65 -14.93 6.50 1.15
C ILE A 65 -15.59 5.13 1.13
N LYS A 66 -16.91 5.12 1.04
CA LYS A 66 -17.71 3.90 1.00
C LYS A 66 -18.09 3.54 -0.44
N PRO A 67 -17.93 2.28 -0.87
CA PRO A 67 -18.47 1.82 -2.15
C PRO A 67 -19.99 1.81 -2.13
N LYS A 68 -20.61 1.86 -3.31
CA LYS A 68 -22.02 1.50 -3.44
C LYS A 68 -22.18 0.01 -3.17
N LEU A 69 -23.26 -0.35 -2.49
CA LEU A 69 -23.67 -1.74 -2.28
C LEU A 69 -24.80 -2.13 -3.23
N PRO A 70 -24.83 -3.36 -3.72
CA PRO A 70 -23.79 -4.37 -3.62
C PRO A 70 -22.51 -3.98 -4.37
N GLY A 71 -21.33 -4.40 -3.87
CA GLY A 71 -20.05 -3.98 -4.44
C GLY A 71 -18.95 -5.04 -4.32
N VAL A 72 -17.95 -4.92 -5.19
CA VAL A 72 -16.74 -5.75 -5.18
C VAL A 72 -15.64 -5.02 -4.44
N PRO A 73 -15.02 -5.63 -3.41
CA PRO A 73 -13.88 -5.05 -2.71
C PRO A 73 -12.59 -5.05 -3.54
N GLY A 74 -11.56 -4.42 -2.98
CA GLY A 74 -10.21 -4.36 -3.53
C GLY A 74 -9.90 -3.03 -4.20
N HIS A 75 -8.86 -2.36 -3.68
CA HIS A 75 -8.47 -1.02 -4.14
C HIS A 75 -7.35 -1.06 -5.18
N GLU A 76 -6.47 -2.05 -5.13
CA GLU A 76 -5.30 -2.12 -5.99
C GLU A 76 -5.02 -3.53 -6.53
N GLY A 77 -4.38 -3.57 -7.68
CA GLY A 77 -4.04 -4.82 -8.38
C GLY A 77 -3.52 -4.52 -9.78
N VAL A 78 -3.23 -5.57 -10.52
CA VAL A 78 -2.76 -5.52 -11.90
C VAL A 78 -3.70 -6.36 -12.76
N GLY A 79 -4.17 -5.78 -13.84
CA GLY A 79 -4.95 -6.46 -14.86
C GLY A 79 -4.26 -6.44 -16.22
N LYS A 80 -4.75 -7.26 -17.13
CA LYS A 80 -4.34 -7.30 -18.53
C LYS A 80 -5.55 -7.05 -19.41
N VAL A 81 -5.44 -6.16 -20.37
CA VAL A 81 -6.47 -5.91 -21.37
C VAL A 81 -6.63 -7.16 -22.26
N ILE A 82 -7.84 -7.70 -22.38
CA ILE A 82 -8.14 -8.86 -23.21
C ILE A 82 -9.12 -8.55 -24.34
N ALA A 83 -9.84 -7.42 -24.26
CA ALA A 83 -10.65 -6.88 -25.35
C ALA A 83 -10.82 -5.38 -25.19
N THR A 84 -11.04 -4.68 -26.30
CA THR A 84 -11.24 -3.22 -26.38
C THR A 84 -12.52 -2.89 -27.13
N GLY A 85 -13.20 -1.83 -26.69
CA GLY A 85 -14.31 -1.24 -27.43
C GLY A 85 -13.86 -0.53 -28.71
N ALA A 86 -14.81 -0.24 -29.60
CA ALA A 86 -14.52 0.24 -30.94
C ALA A 86 -13.83 1.62 -31.02
N ASN A 87 -13.98 2.47 -29.98
CA ASN A 87 -13.39 3.81 -29.93
C ASN A 87 -12.10 3.86 -29.09
N VAL A 88 -11.62 2.71 -28.60
CA VAL A 88 -10.42 2.66 -27.77
C VAL A 88 -9.17 2.63 -28.64
N ASN A 89 -8.37 3.70 -28.60
CA ASN A 89 -7.13 3.84 -29.39
C ASN A 89 -5.86 3.77 -28.51
N ASP A 90 -5.97 4.06 -27.21
CA ASP A 90 -4.80 4.17 -26.30
C ASP A 90 -4.43 2.84 -25.64
N PHE A 91 -5.29 1.83 -25.76
CA PHE A 91 -5.08 0.49 -25.19
C PHE A 91 -5.17 -0.60 -26.25
N GLU A 92 -4.28 -1.57 -26.13
CA GLU A 92 -4.24 -2.78 -26.97
C GLU A 92 -4.40 -4.04 -26.13
N VAL A 93 -4.91 -5.12 -26.76
CA VAL A 93 -4.95 -6.45 -26.14
C VAL A 93 -3.54 -6.87 -25.74
N GLY A 94 -3.37 -7.21 -24.48
CA GLY A 94 -2.08 -7.53 -23.88
C GLY A 94 -1.50 -6.45 -22.99
N ASP A 95 -1.98 -5.21 -23.05
CA ASP A 95 -1.53 -4.14 -22.17
C ASP A 95 -1.76 -4.45 -20.69
N LEU A 96 -0.76 -4.16 -19.86
CA LEU A 96 -0.91 -4.21 -18.41
C LEU A 96 -1.51 -2.90 -17.91
N VAL A 97 -2.44 -3.02 -16.96
CA VAL A 97 -3.14 -1.87 -16.38
C VAL A 97 -3.26 -1.99 -14.87
N ILE A 98 -3.29 -0.82 -14.22
CA ILE A 98 -3.60 -0.68 -12.80
C ILE A 98 -4.84 0.23 -12.63
N PRO A 99 -5.60 0.10 -11.52
CA PRO A 99 -6.71 1.01 -11.21
C PRO A 99 -6.32 2.48 -11.15
N ASN A 100 -7.17 3.36 -11.69
CA ASN A 100 -7.04 4.82 -11.66
C ASN A 100 -8.13 5.51 -10.84
N ILE A 101 -9.05 4.75 -10.28
CA ILE A 101 -10.17 5.24 -9.48
C ILE A 101 -10.28 4.52 -8.14
N GLU A 102 -10.92 5.18 -7.18
CA GLU A 102 -11.26 4.60 -5.88
C GLU A 102 -12.36 3.52 -6.05
N ASN A 103 -12.37 2.55 -5.15
CA ASN A 103 -13.37 1.46 -5.13
C ASN A 103 -13.49 0.71 -6.47
N PHE A 104 -12.37 0.49 -7.13
CA PHE A 104 -12.31 -0.19 -8.44
C PHE A 104 -12.87 -1.61 -8.38
N GLY A 105 -12.71 -2.30 -7.27
CA GLY A 105 -13.18 -3.67 -7.11
C GLY A 105 -12.25 -4.69 -7.78
N THR A 106 -11.01 -4.78 -7.31
CA THR A 106 -9.99 -5.66 -7.92
C THR A 106 -10.12 -7.13 -7.54
N TRP A 107 -10.96 -7.49 -6.55
CA TRP A 107 -11.08 -8.88 -6.13
C TRP A 107 -12.06 -9.66 -7.01
N ARG A 108 -11.76 -9.71 -8.30
CA ARG A 108 -12.48 -10.44 -9.33
C ARG A 108 -11.55 -10.92 -10.44
N THR A 109 -11.95 -11.93 -11.17
CA THR A 109 -11.12 -12.46 -12.27
C THR A 109 -11.15 -11.57 -13.50
N HIS A 110 -12.31 -10.95 -13.82
CA HIS A 110 -12.50 -10.10 -14.99
C HIS A 110 -13.35 -8.88 -14.63
N ASN A 111 -13.15 -7.78 -15.36
CA ASN A 111 -13.94 -6.56 -15.24
C ASN A 111 -14.06 -5.84 -16.59
N VAL A 112 -15.23 -5.27 -16.87
CA VAL A 112 -15.43 -4.34 -17.98
C VAL A 112 -15.49 -2.94 -17.39
N VAL A 113 -14.64 -2.04 -17.87
CA VAL A 113 -14.47 -0.71 -17.28
C VAL A 113 -14.22 0.36 -18.35
N PRO A 114 -14.65 1.61 -18.12
CA PRO A 114 -14.23 2.75 -18.92
C PRO A 114 -12.70 2.88 -18.94
N ILE A 115 -12.13 3.28 -20.08
CA ILE A 115 -10.67 3.48 -20.22
C ILE A 115 -10.11 4.49 -19.22
N THR A 116 -10.90 5.46 -18.78
CA THR A 116 -10.52 6.47 -17.77
C THR A 116 -10.30 5.87 -16.36
N SER A 117 -10.80 4.65 -16.14
CA SER A 117 -10.71 3.96 -14.84
C SER A 117 -9.42 3.20 -14.64
N VAL A 118 -8.56 3.13 -15.66
CA VAL A 118 -7.30 2.39 -15.63
C VAL A 118 -6.14 3.23 -16.16
N LEU A 119 -4.93 2.88 -15.72
CA LEU A 119 -3.66 3.42 -16.23
C LEU A 119 -2.84 2.29 -16.85
N LYS A 120 -2.36 2.52 -18.06
CA LYS A 120 -1.41 1.63 -18.73
C LYS A 120 -0.05 1.69 -18.03
N VAL A 121 0.58 0.54 -17.85
CA VAL A 121 1.89 0.41 -17.21
C VAL A 121 2.84 -0.45 -18.05
N PRO A 122 4.18 -0.24 -17.93
CA PRO A 122 5.14 -1.01 -18.72
C PRO A 122 5.11 -2.50 -18.38
N GLN A 123 5.26 -3.34 -19.39
CA GLN A 123 5.30 -4.81 -19.25
C GLN A 123 6.53 -5.32 -18.50
N SER A 124 7.58 -4.51 -18.40
CA SER A 124 8.83 -4.86 -17.71
C SER A 124 8.73 -4.81 -16.19
N VAL A 125 7.67 -4.21 -15.64
CA VAL A 125 7.51 -4.07 -14.17
C VAL A 125 7.04 -5.40 -13.58
N PRO A 126 7.71 -5.93 -12.54
CA PRO A 126 7.29 -7.17 -11.89
C PRO A 126 5.88 -7.05 -11.29
N LEU A 127 5.00 -8.02 -11.61
CA LEU A 127 3.56 -7.94 -11.31
C LEU A 127 3.23 -7.90 -9.81
N VAL A 128 4.00 -8.63 -9.01
CA VAL A 128 3.78 -8.71 -7.56
C VAL A 128 4.12 -7.38 -6.90
N GLU A 129 5.24 -6.77 -7.27
CA GLU A 129 5.65 -5.43 -6.84
C GLU A 129 4.63 -4.38 -7.26
N LEU A 130 4.21 -4.46 -8.52
CA LEU A 130 3.25 -3.54 -9.12
C LEU A 130 1.87 -3.61 -8.44
N SER A 131 1.47 -4.77 -7.90
CA SER A 131 0.17 -4.95 -7.24
C SER A 131 -0.05 -4.07 -6.01
N GLY A 132 1.02 -3.48 -5.45
CA GLY A 132 0.99 -2.61 -4.27
C GLY A 132 1.32 -1.15 -4.57
N ILE A 133 1.46 -0.77 -5.85
CA ILE A 133 1.97 0.55 -6.24
C ILE A 133 1.05 1.70 -5.82
N SER A 134 -0.25 1.54 -5.95
CA SER A 134 -1.22 2.65 -5.77
C SER A 134 -1.46 3.03 -4.32
N SER A 135 -1.20 2.13 -3.36
CA SER A 135 -1.44 2.35 -1.94
C SER A 135 -0.14 2.42 -1.13
N ASN A 136 0.34 1.27 -0.65
CA ASN A 136 1.44 1.26 0.32
C ASN A 136 2.75 1.85 -0.22
N THR A 137 3.07 1.58 -1.48
CA THR A 137 4.30 2.06 -2.11
C THR A 137 4.24 3.56 -2.36
N SER A 138 3.15 4.05 -2.96
CA SER A 138 2.94 5.48 -3.18
C SER A 138 2.83 6.26 -1.85
N THR A 139 2.22 5.68 -0.80
CA THR A 139 2.19 6.28 0.55
C THR A 139 3.62 6.50 1.07
N ALA A 140 4.46 5.47 1.02
CA ALA A 140 5.86 5.58 1.48
C ALA A 140 6.64 6.61 0.66
N TYR A 141 6.50 6.61 -0.66
CA TYR A 141 7.14 7.58 -1.54
C TYR A 141 6.76 9.02 -1.17
N ARG A 142 5.45 9.32 -1.08
CA ARG A 142 4.97 10.69 -0.80
C ARG A 142 5.37 11.17 0.58
N MET A 143 5.29 10.31 1.60
CA MET A 143 5.70 10.68 2.95
C MET A 143 7.17 11.07 3.04
N LEU A 144 8.04 10.47 2.23
CA LEU A 144 9.46 10.79 2.19
C LEU A 144 9.80 12.02 1.33
N LYS A 145 8.87 12.46 0.45
CA LYS A 145 9.11 13.57 -0.48
C LYS A 145 8.39 14.87 -0.10
N ASP A 146 7.23 14.81 0.59
CA ASP A 146 6.34 15.97 0.67
C ASP A 146 6.45 16.79 1.96
N PHE A 147 7.04 16.25 3.03
CA PHE A 147 6.91 16.86 4.35
C PHE A 147 8.19 17.52 4.85
N VAL A 148 9.33 17.01 4.48
CA VAL A 148 10.65 17.50 4.88
C VAL A 148 11.62 17.31 3.72
N PRO A 149 12.43 18.31 3.35
CA PRO A 149 13.53 18.10 2.42
C PRO A 149 14.57 17.18 3.06
N LEU A 150 14.72 15.98 2.51
CA LEU A 150 15.67 14.98 2.97
C LEU A 150 16.85 14.88 2.00
N GLU A 151 18.06 14.83 2.55
CA GLU A 151 19.31 14.63 1.82
C GLU A 151 19.94 13.26 2.16
N PRO A 152 20.79 12.70 1.29
CA PRO A 152 21.54 11.50 1.63
C PRO A 152 22.28 11.64 2.99
N GLY A 153 22.12 10.64 3.85
CA GLY A 153 22.63 10.65 5.22
C GLY A 153 21.63 11.11 6.28
N ASP A 154 20.56 11.81 5.91
CA ASP A 154 19.49 12.18 6.85
C ASP A 154 18.79 10.94 7.42
N CYS A 155 18.27 11.08 8.63
CA CYS A 155 17.59 10.00 9.34
C CYS A 155 16.07 10.15 9.28
N VAL A 156 15.41 9.07 8.93
CA VAL A 156 13.94 8.87 9.03
C VAL A 156 13.65 7.85 10.11
N LEU A 157 12.72 8.16 10.99
CA LEU A 157 12.28 7.27 12.06
C LEU A 157 10.85 6.81 11.77
N GLN A 158 10.54 5.54 11.97
CA GLN A 158 9.16 5.05 11.82
C GLN A 158 8.76 4.02 12.86
N ASN A 159 7.48 3.99 13.24
CA ASN A 159 6.89 2.85 13.94
C ASN A 159 6.11 1.95 12.95
N GLY A 160 5.75 0.75 13.40
CA GLY A 160 5.08 -0.23 12.54
C GLY A 160 5.89 -0.61 11.30
N ALA A 161 7.21 -0.61 11.42
CA ALA A 161 8.16 -0.78 10.32
C ALA A 161 8.02 -2.12 9.56
N ASN A 162 7.44 -3.13 10.19
CA ASN A 162 7.12 -4.41 9.56
C ASN A 162 5.85 -4.40 8.70
N SER A 163 5.08 -3.31 8.68
CA SER A 163 3.94 -3.17 7.76
C SER A 163 4.39 -3.04 6.31
N ALA A 164 3.48 -3.25 5.36
CA ALA A 164 3.81 -3.13 3.94
C ALA A 164 4.34 -1.72 3.59
N ALA A 165 3.72 -0.67 4.10
CA ALA A 165 4.21 0.70 3.92
C ALA A 165 5.57 0.91 4.59
N GLY A 166 5.76 0.38 5.82
CA GLY A 166 7.02 0.48 6.54
C GLY A 166 8.19 -0.20 5.82
N GLN A 167 7.96 -1.37 5.23
CA GLN A 167 8.96 -2.06 4.42
C GLN A 167 9.31 -1.29 3.15
N ASN A 168 8.34 -0.62 2.52
CA ASN A 168 8.60 0.28 1.39
C ASN A 168 9.42 1.51 1.82
N VAL A 169 9.13 2.11 2.97
CA VAL A 169 9.94 3.22 3.52
C VAL A 169 11.40 2.80 3.69
N ILE A 170 11.65 1.62 4.26
CA ILE A 170 13.02 1.07 4.41
C ILE A 170 13.73 1.01 3.07
N GLN A 171 13.08 0.45 2.05
CA GLN A 171 13.67 0.26 0.73
C GLN A 171 13.90 1.60 0.01
N PHE A 172 12.98 2.56 0.11
CA PHE A 172 13.20 3.91 -0.42
C PHE A 172 14.34 4.63 0.30
N CYS A 173 14.43 4.54 1.64
CA CYS A 173 15.54 5.11 2.39
C CYS A 173 16.88 4.55 1.90
N LYS A 174 16.98 3.22 1.72
CA LYS A 174 18.16 2.58 1.15
C LYS A 174 18.47 3.09 -0.27
N ALA A 175 17.45 3.16 -1.14
CA ALA A 175 17.61 3.57 -2.53
C ALA A 175 18.08 5.02 -2.69
N TRP A 176 17.67 5.91 -1.76
CA TRP A 176 17.99 7.35 -1.78
C TRP A 176 19.10 7.76 -0.81
N GLY A 177 19.72 6.79 -0.14
CA GLY A 177 20.85 7.05 0.77
C GLY A 177 20.45 7.64 2.10
N TYR A 178 19.16 7.53 2.52
CA TYR A 178 18.72 7.95 3.85
C TYR A 178 18.99 6.84 4.87
N LYS A 179 19.24 7.22 6.12
CA LYS A 179 19.27 6.27 7.23
C LYS A 179 17.87 6.05 7.77
N SER A 180 17.50 4.81 8.04
CA SER A 180 16.21 4.48 8.64
C SER A 180 16.35 3.85 10.01
N VAL A 181 15.63 4.39 11.00
CA VAL A 181 15.47 3.77 12.33
C VAL A 181 14.05 3.25 12.42
N ASN A 182 13.90 1.95 12.62
CA ASN A 182 12.68 1.20 12.38
C ASN A 182 12.20 0.58 13.68
N ILE A 183 11.08 1.08 14.21
CA ILE A 183 10.53 0.60 15.47
C ILE A 183 9.48 -0.47 15.20
N VAL A 184 9.64 -1.59 15.89
CA VAL A 184 8.74 -2.73 15.85
C VAL A 184 8.30 -3.11 17.27
N ARG A 185 7.09 -3.68 17.38
CA ARG A 185 6.62 -4.22 18.66
C ARG A 185 7.38 -5.50 19.00
N ASN A 186 7.79 -5.64 20.26
CA ASN A 186 8.41 -6.88 20.75
C ASN A 186 7.44 -8.07 20.60
N ARG A 187 7.98 -9.24 20.24
CA ARG A 187 7.23 -10.48 19.98
C ARG A 187 8.13 -11.70 20.01
N PRO A 188 7.60 -12.93 20.12
CA PRO A 188 8.34 -14.13 19.79
C PRO A 188 8.95 -13.99 18.38
N ASP A 189 10.11 -14.54 18.14
CA ASP A 189 10.86 -14.45 16.86
C ASP A 189 11.25 -13.01 16.43
N ILE A 190 11.41 -12.08 17.37
CA ILE A 190 11.79 -10.68 17.08
C ILE A 190 13.10 -10.60 16.28
N ASP A 191 14.06 -11.49 16.53
CA ASP A 191 15.35 -11.49 15.85
C ASP A 191 15.23 -11.86 14.37
N LYS A 192 14.31 -12.77 14.03
CA LYS A 192 14.00 -13.09 12.63
C LYS A 192 13.43 -11.87 11.91
N LEU A 193 12.52 -11.14 12.57
CA LEU A 193 11.96 -9.93 12.02
C LEU A 193 13.02 -8.83 11.84
N LYS A 194 13.88 -8.61 12.83
CA LYS A 194 14.98 -7.65 12.74
C LYS A 194 15.91 -8.01 11.59
N SER A 195 16.33 -9.25 11.50
CA SER A 195 17.21 -9.75 10.43
C SER A 195 16.58 -9.56 9.05
N TYR A 196 15.28 -9.84 8.91
CA TYR A 196 14.57 -9.61 7.66
C TYR A 196 14.53 -8.12 7.28
N LEU A 197 14.17 -7.22 8.20
CA LEU A 197 14.13 -5.78 7.91
C LEU A 197 15.51 -5.22 7.58
N ILE A 198 16.56 -5.68 8.24
CA ILE A 198 17.95 -5.34 7.88
C ILE A 198 18.29 -5.82 6.46
N SER A 199 17.88 -7.05 6.09
CA SER A 199 18.17 -7.61 4.77
C SER A 199 17.55 -6.80 3.62
N ILE A 200 16.38 -6.17 3.84
CA ILE A 200 15.74 -5.29 2.85
C ILE A 200 16.27 -3.85 2.90
N GLY A 201 17.17 -3.52 3.84
CA GLY A 201 17.91 -2.26 3.87
C GLY A 201 17.67 -1.35 5.05
N ALA A 202 17.04 -1.82 6.13
CA ALA A 202 16.94 -1.04 7.36
C ALA A 202 18.32 -0.75 7.91
N THR A 203 18.56 0.50 8.34
CA THR A 203 19.83 0.87 9.00
C THR A 203 19.83 0.34 10.44
N TYR A 204 18.74 0.59 11.19
CA TYR A 204 18.54 0.07 12.53
C TYR A 204 17.11 -0.44 12.70
N VAL A 205 16.96 -1.52 13.46
CA VAL A 205 15.64 -2.06 13.84
C VAL A 205 15.64 -2.22 15.35
N LEU A 206 14.73 -1.52 16.02
CA LEU A 206 14.62 -1.46 17.46
C LEU A 206 13.21 -1.86 17.90
N THR A 207 13.10 -2.50 19.06
CA THR A 207 11.82 -2.57 19.77
C THR A 207 11.48 -1.21 20.37
N GLU A 208 10.25 -0.99 20.80
CA GLU A 208 9.84 0.25 21.48
C GLU A 208 10.65 0.49 22.77
N GLU A 209 11.02 -0.59 23.48
CA GLU A 209 11.85 -0.52 24.68
C GLU A 209 13.29 -0.15 24.35
N GLU A 210 13.90 -0.81 23.36
CA GLU A 210 15.25 -0.47 22.88
C GLU A 210 15.31 0.98 22.39
N CYS A 211 14.26 1.45 21.71
CA CYS A 211 14.18 2.84 21.25
C CYS A 211 14.18 3.83 22.42
N ARG A 212 13.49 3.52 23.53
CA ARG A 212 13.50 4.38 24.73
C ARG A 212 14.90 4.50 25.35
N ASN A 213 15.69 3.45 25.30
CA ASN A 213 16.97 3.36 25.98
C ASN A 213 18.18 3.61 25.05
N THR A 214 17.93 3.75 23.73
CA THR A 214 19.00 3.86 22.74
C THR A 214 19.85 5.12 22.94
N GLN A 215 21.16 4.98 22.69
CA GLN A 215 22.11 6.09 22.63
C GLN A 215 22.45 6.52 21.18
N LEU A 216 21.87 5.86 20.16
CA LEU A 216 22.19 6.10 18.73
C LEU A 216 22.19 7.58 18.33
N PHE A 217 21.22 8.34 18.83
CA PHE A 217 21.08 9.75 18.49
C PHE A 217 22.01 10.66 19.33
N LYS A 218 22.36 10.22 20.55
CA LYS A 218 23.25 10.97 21.44
C LYS A 218 24.74 10.76 21.11
N SER A 219 25.08 9.55 20.66
CA SER A 219 26.45 9.20 20.23
C SER A 219 26.83 9.84 18.90
N GLY A 220 25.87 10.36 18.15
CA GLY A 220 26.08 10.86 16.78
C GLY A 220 26.22 9.76 15.73
N GLU A 221 25.96 8.50 16.09
CA GLU A 221 26.01 7.37 15.15
C GLU A 221 24.96 7.51 14.04
N VAL A 222 23.78 8.06 14.37
CA VAL A 222 22.79 8.56 13.42
C VAL A 222 22.41 10.00 13.78
N PRO A 223 22.18 10.88 12.79
CA PRO A 223 21.63 12.20 13.07
C PRO A 223 20.23 12.09 13.67
N ASN A 224 19.85 13.08 14.48
CA ASN A 224 18.48 13.14 14.97
C ASN A 224 17.49 13.21 13.81
N PRO A 225 16.40 12.42 13.84
CA PRO A 225 15.45 12.35 12.72
C PRO A 225 14.79 13.70 12.45
N LYS A 226 14.77 14.12 11.19
CA LYS A 226 13.98 15.28 10.73
C LYS A 226 12.51 14.89 10.51
N LEU A 227 12.29 13.63 10.14
CA LEU A 227 10.99 13.07 9.79
C LEU A 227 10.72 11.81 10.62
N ALA A 228 9.53 11.73 11.22
CA ALA A 228 9.00 10.53 11.84
C ALA A 228 7.69 10.11 11.15
N LEU A 229 7.53 8.81 10.89
CA LEU A 229 6.35 8.25 10.26
C LEU A 229 5.61 7.38 11.27
N ASN A 230 4.32 7.67 11.47
CA ASN A 230 3.48 7.01 12.47
C ASN A 230 2.27 6.34 11.82
N CYS A 231 2.14 5.02 12.02
CA CYS A 231 0.94 4.27 11.65
C CYS A 231 0.31 3.51 12.81
N VAL A 232 0.86 3.67 14.03
CA VAL A 232 0.40 2.92 15.21
C VAL A 232 -0.55 3.75 16.06
N GLY A 233 -0.19 4.96 16.43
CA GLY A 233 -0.93 5.77 17.39
C GLY A 233 -0.46 5.58 18.85
N GLY A 234 -1.23 6.08 19.81
CA GLY A 234 -1.02 5.89 21.23
C GLY A 234 0.39 6.23 21.71
N LYS A 235 0.88 5.47 22.69
CA LYS A 235 2.23 5.64 23.28
C LYS A 235 3.34 5.46 22.24
N SER A 236 3.17 4.58 21.25
CA SER A 236 4.15 4.36 20.20
C SER A 236 4.41 5.63 19.38
N ALA A 237 3.35 6.39 19.07
CA ALA A 237 3.48 7.68 18.40
C ALA A 237 4.27 8.69 19.23
N THR A 238 4.03 8.74 20.54
CA THR A 238 4.77 9.62 21.46
C THR A 238 6.26 9.28 21.48
N GLU A 239 6.63 8.01 21.47
CA GLU A 239 8.03 7.58 21.48
C GLU A 239 8.79 8.02 20.22
N VAL A 240 8.18 7.89 19.04
CA VAL A 240 8.83 8.37 17.79
C VAL A 240 8.97 9.89 17.78
N MET A 241 7.97 10.63 18.27
CA MET A 241 8.03 12.09 18.36
C MET A 241 9.15 12.60 19.29
N ARG A 242 9.40 11.88 20.41
CA ARG A 242 10.48 12.25 21.37
C ARG A 242 11.87 12.24 20.73
N ARG A 243 12.09 11.48 19.68
CA ARG A 243 13.37 11.32 18.99
C ARG A 243 13.57 12.33 17.86
N LEU A 244 12.52 13.04 17.44
CA LEU A 244 12.64 14.08 16.43
C LEU A 244 13.63 15.17 16.82
N ASN A 245 14.31 15.70 15.82
CA ASN A 245 15.13 16.90 15.95
C ASN A 245 14.26 18.13 16.24
N GLN A 246 14.91 19.27 16.57
CA GLN A 246 14.29 20.59 16.56
C GLN A 246 13.59 20.82 15.21
N LYS A 247 12.36 21.34 15.24
CA LYS A 247 11.51 21.57 14.05
C LYS A 247 11.19 20.30 13.22
N GLY A 248 11.36 19.12 13.82
CA GLY A 248 11.06 17.86 13.16
C GLY A 248 9.58 17.70 12.90
N VAL A 249 9.24 16.87 11.91
CA VAL A 249 7.87 16.61 11.48
C VAL A 249 7.49 15.17 11.76
N VAL A 250 6.35 14.95 12.41
CA VAL A 250 5.69 13.62 12.47
C VAL A 250 4.54 13.55 11.48
N VAL A 251 4.54 12.53 10.63
CA VAL A 251 3.46 12.26 9.68
C VAL A 251 2.69 11.03 10.13
N THR A 252 1.40 11.20 10.45
CA THR A 252 0.50 10.11 10.81
C THR A 252 -0.32 9.70 9.60
N TYR A 253 -0.18 8.44 9.18
CA TYR A 253 -0.87 7.85 8.02
C TYR A 253 -1.70 6.62 8.36
N GLY A 254 -1.73 6.22 9.63
CA GLY A 254 -2.52 5.10 10.14
C GLY A 254 -2.70 5.17 11.66
N GLY A 255 -3.57 4.32 12.19
CA GLY A 255 -3.89 4.25 13.62
C GLY A 255 -4.15 2.81 14.07
N MET A 256 -3.18 1.90 13.89
CA MET A 256 -3.34 0.45 14.13
C MET A 256 -3.65 0.10 15.59
N SER A 257 -3.25 0.93 16.56
CA SER A 257 -3.61 0.74 17.98
C SER A 257 -5.06 1.12 18.29
N ARG A 258 -5.69 1.90 17.41
CA ARG A 258 -6.99 2.56 17.64
C ARG A 258 -6.97 3.52 18.82
N GLU A 259 -5.79 3.87 19.32
CA GLU A 259 -5.59 4.87 20.37
C GLU A 259 -5.26 6.24 19.75
N PRO A 260 -5.71 7.34 20.36
CA PRO A 260 -5.40 8.69 19.88
C PRO A 260 -3.90 8.97 19.92
N VAL A 261 -3.42 9.83 19.02
CA VAL A 261 -2.05 10.33 19.03
C VAL A 261 -1.93 11.37 20.15
N ILE A 262 -1.04 11.10 21.12
CA ILE A 262 -0.77 11.99 22.25
C ILE A 262 0.55 12.72 21.99
N ILE A 263 0.50 14.05 21.91
CA ILE A 263 1.67 14.90 21.71
C ILE A 263 2.00 15.58 23.04
N PRO A 264 3.14 15.28 23.67
CA PRO A 264 3.59 16.00 24.85
C PRO A 264 3.78 17.50 24.57
N THR A 265 3.19 18.35 25.38
CA THR A 265 3.26 19.82 25.25
C THR A 265 4.69 20.35 25.12
N SER A 266 5.62 19.73 25.87
CA SER A 266 7.05 20.08 25.81
C SER A 266 7.68 19.89 24.42
N LEU A 267 7.21 18.93 23.62
CA LEU A 267 7.70 18.73 22.27
C LEU A 267 7.23 19.82 21.32
N LEU A 268 6.03 20.35 21.53
CA LEU A 268 5.54 21.50 20.78
C LEU A 268 6.27 22.77 21.14
N ILE A 269 6.41 23.05 22.45
CA ILE A 269 6.99 24.32 22.93
C ILE A 269 8.52 24.35 22.73
N PHE A 270 9.22 23.30 23.16
CA PHE A 270 10.69 23.35 23.25
C PHE A 270 11.40 22.73 22.04
N LYS A 271 10.71 21.88 21.27
CA LYS A 271 11.26 21.31 20.04
C LYS A 271 10.62 21.85 18.78
N ASP A 272 9.54 22.63 18.88
CA ASP A 272 8.83 23.20 17.73
C ASP A 272 8.47 22.10 16.70
N ILE A 273 8.02 20.92 17.16
CA ILE A 273 7.65 19.84 16.25
C ILE A 273 6.33 20.12 15.55
N SER A 274 6.20 19.66 14.32
CA SER A 274 4.93 19.70 13.56
C SER A 274 4.33 18.31 13.44
N ALA A 275 3.02 18.20 13.69
CA ALA A 275 2.25 17.00 13.45
C ALA A 275 1.36 17.15 12.22
N LYS A 276 1.49 16.25 11.27
CA LYS A 276 0.76 16.25 9.99
C LYS A 276 0.05 14.91 9.80
N GLY A 277 -1.06 14.93 9.07
CA GLY A 277 -1.74 13.73 8.61
C GLY A 277 -1.50 13.51 7.12
N PHE A 278 -1.38 12.26 6.70
CA PHE A 278 -1.31 11.90 5.29
C PHE A 278 -2.31 10.81 4.95
N TRP A 279 -3.02 10.98 3.83
CA TRP A 279 -3.96 10.02 3.29
C TRP A 279 -3.80 9.91 1.78
N MET A 280 -3.25 8.81 1.31
CA MET A 280 -2.91 8.58 -0.10
C MET A 280 -4.11 8.69 -1.03
N THR A 281 -5.28 8.21 -0.61
CA THR A 281 -6.49 8.28 -1.44
C THR A 281 -6.89 9.72 -1.75
N ARG A 282 -6.84 10.62 -0.74
CA ARG A 282 -7.08 12.06 -0.95
C ARG A 282 -6.04 12.66 -1.87
N TRP A 283 -4.76 12.37 -1.60
CA TRP A 283 -3.66 12.85 -2.44
C TRP A 283 -3.82 12.40 -3.91
N THR A 284 -4.17 11.13 -4.14
CA THR A 284 -4.41 10.60 -5.48
C THR A 284 -5.58 11.31 -6.17
N LYS A 285 -6.68 11.55 -5.44
CA LYS A 285 -7.85 12.27 -5.99
C LYS A 285 -7.49 13.69 -6.42
N GLU A 286 -6.72 14.40 -5.59
CA GLU A 286 -6.28 15.79 -5.86
C GLU A 286 -5.24 15.87 -6.99
N ASN A 287 -4.51 14.76 -7.27
CA ASN A 287 -3.42 14.71 -8.23
C ASN A 287 -3.63 13.70 -9.36
N ARG A 288 -4.87 13.27 -9.64
CA ARG A 288 -5.18 12.16 -10.54
C ARG A 288 -4.45 12.26 -11.88
N ASP A 289 -4.51 13.39 -12.53
CA ASP A 289 -3.95 13.62 -13.87
C ASP A 289 -2.70 14.52 -13.85
N SER A 290 -2.13 14.77 -12.66
CA SER A 290 -0.97 15.64 -12.50
C SER A 290 0.34 14.99 -12.96
N GLU A 291 1.26 15.80 -13.47
CA GLU A 291 2.62 15.36 -13.79
C GLU A 291 3.37 14.85 -12.54
N VAL A 292 3.06 15.40 -11.36
CA VAL A 292 3.65 14.94 -10.08
C VAL A 292 3.31 13.47 -9.81
N ARG A 293 2.07 13.05 -10.09
CA ARG A 293 1.67 11.64 -9.95
C ARG A 293 2.31 10.75 -11.00
N LYS A 294 2.39 11.22 -12.24
CA LYS A 294 3.06 10.47 -13.33
C LYS A 294 4.54 10.24 -13.02
N HIS A 295 5.25 11.30 -12.58
CA HIS A 295 6.65 11.17 -12.15
C HIS A 295 6.81 10.19 -11.00
N MET A 296 5.99 10.28 -9.96
CA MET A 296 6.01 9.34 -8.84
C MET A 296 5.86 7.89 -9.30
N LEU A 297 4.85 7.61 -10.12
CA LEU A 297 4.61 6.25 -10.62
C LEU A 297 5.79 5.75 -11.48
N THR A 298 6.34 6.62 -12.33
CA THR A 298 7.51 6.30 -13.17
C THR A 298 8.74 5.99 -12.31
N ASP A 299 9.06 6.82 -11.31
CA ASP A 299 10.18 6.60 -10.41
C ASP A 299 10.04 5.27 -9.65
N ILE A 300 8.85 5.00 -9.12
CA ILE A 300 8.55 3.76 -8.41
C ILE A 300 8.76 2.55 -9.32
N MET A 301 8.18 2.57 -10.53
CA MET A 301 8.31 1.48 -11.50
C MET A 301 9.77 1.26 -11.92
N ASN A 302 10.54 2.33 -12.13
CA ASN A 302 11.97 2.24 -12.45
C ASN A 302 12.76 1.57 -11.32
N LEU A 303 12.45 1.88 -10.06
CA LEU A 303 13.07 1.23 -8.90
C LEU A 303 12.67 -0.26 -8.79
N MET A 304 11.43 -0.62 -9.14
CA MET A 304 10.97 -2.01 -9.20
C MET A 304 11.72 -2.78 -10.29
N VAL A 305 11.81 -2.24 -11.51
CA VAL A 305 12.55 -2.85 -12.63
C VAL A 305 14.02 -3.02 -12.28
N ALA A 306 14.62 -2.05 -11.61
CA ALA A 306 16.02 -2.11 -11.17
C ALA A 306 16.24 -3.07 -9.96
N GLY A 307 15.20 -3.73 -9.45
CA GLY A 307 15.27 -4.62 -8.28
C GLY A 307 15.59 -3.93 -6.95
N LYS A 308 15.54 -2.59 -6.92
CA LYS A 308 15.78 -1.77 -5.73
C LYS A 308 14.55 -1.65 -4.83
N LEU A 309 13.37 -1.92 -5.38
CA LEU A 309 12.10 -1.93 -4.66
C LEU A 309 11.38 -3.25 -4.95
N LYS A 310 11.26 -4.08 -3.93
CA LYS A 310 10.60 -5.39 -3.99
C LYS A 310 9.29 -5.35 -3.20
N ALA A 311 8.37 -6.25 -3.55
CA ALA A 311 7.15 -6.41 -2.79
C ALA A 311 7.47 -6.67 -1.31
N PRO A 312 6.71 -6.07 -0.37
CA PRO A 312 6.79 -6.42 1.05
C PRO A 312 6.60 -7.92 1.25
N ALA A 313 7.02 -8.44 2.42
CA ALA A 313 6.78 -9.85 2.76
C ALA A 313 5.32 -10.22 2.46
N HIS A 314 5.09 -11.23 1.62
CA HIS A 314 3.77 -11.58 1.12
C HIS A 314 3.57 -13.08 0.94
N SER A 315 2.30 -13.45 0.82
CA SER A 315 1.86 -14.79 0.40
C SER A 315 0.95 -14.64 -0.81
N LEU A 316 1.27 -15.35 -1.89
CA LEU A 316 0.38 -15.47 -3.04
C LEU A 316 -0.65 -16.54 -2.74
N ILE A 317 -1.92 -16.22 -2.96
CA ILE A 317 -3.04 -17.13 -2.72
C ILE A 317 -3.97 -17.18 -3.93
N PRO A 318 -4.58 -18.33 -4.25
CA PRO A 318 -5.68 -18.37 -5.20
C PRO A 318 -6.92 -17.66 -4.64
N LEU A 319 -7.80 -17.21 -5.54
CA LEU A 319 -9.05 -16.54 -5.14
C LEU A 319 -9.88 -17.39 -4.15
N SER A 320 -9.89 -18.71 -4.32
CA SER A 320 -10.60 -19.66 -3.45
C SER A 320 -10.16 -19.63 -1.98
N LYS A 321 -8.93 -19.16 -1.69
CA LYS A 321 -8.37 -19.05 -0.32
C LYS A 321 -8.65 -17.71 0.37
N TYR A 322 -9.52 -16.89 -0.21
CA TYR A 322 -9.90 -15.59 0.39
C TYR A 322 -10.41 -15.69 1.84
N PRO A 323 -11.18 -16.73 2.26
CA PRO A 323 -11.68 -16.77 3.64
C PRO A 323 -10.55 -16.86 4.67
N GLU A 324 -9.52 -17.68 4.37
CA GLU A 324 -8.34 -17.83 5.22
C GLU A 324 -7.56 -16.51 5.30
N ALA A 325 -7.36 -15.84 4.17
CA ALA A 325 -6.68 -14.55 4.12
C ALA A 325 -7.44 -13.47 4.92
N LEU A 326 -8.76 -13.36 4.75
CA LEU A 326 -9.60 -12.44 5.52
C LEU A 326 -9.52 -12.70 7.03
N GLN A 327 -9.56 -13.97 7.44
CA GLN A 327 -9.42 -14.37 8.83
C GLN A 327 -8.07 -13.93 9.41
N ASN A 328 -6.97 -14.15 8.67
CA ASN A 328 -5.63 -13.82 9.12
C ASN A 328 -5.37 -12.30 9.14
N ILE A 329 -5.94 -11.54 8.22
CA ILE A 329 -5.83 -10.07 8.21
C ILE A 329 -6.65 -9.46 9.35
N THR A 330 -7.85 -9.96 9.59
CA THR A 330 -8.76 -9.42 10.62
C THR A 330 -8.28 -9.80 12.02
N ASN A 331 -7.79 -11.03 12.20
CA ASN A 331 -7.32 -11.57 13.47
C ASN A 331 -5.89 -12.12 13.32
N PRO A 332 -4.88 -11.25 13.19
CA PRO A 332 -3.52 -11.67 12.89
C PRO A 332 -2.94 -12.51 14.02
N LYS A 333 -2.54 -13.76 13.70
CA LYS A 333 -1.81 -14.67 14.59
C LYS A 333 -0.37 -14.80 14.09
N GLY A 334 0.60 -14.83 15.01
CA GLY A 334 1.99 -15.08 14.68
C GLY A 334 2.71 -13.88 14.05
N PHE A 335 3.52 -14.14 13.02
CA PHE A 335 4.32 -13.12 12.31
C PHE A 335 3.40 -12.15 11.56
N THR A 336 3.15 -10.98 12.15
CA THR A 336 2.36 -9.92 11.52
C THR A 336 3.25 -9.11 10.55
N GLY A 337 2.74 -8.82 9.37
CA GLY A 337 3.45 -8.07 8.32
C GLY A 337 3.52 -8.81 6.99
N THR A 338 3.03 -10.06 6.91
CA THR A 338 2.84 -10.75 5.65
C THR A 338 1.59 -10.21 4.97
N LYS A 339 1.75 -9.68 3.77
CA LYS A 339 0.66 -9.21 2.92
C LYS A 339 0.09 -10.38 2.13
N TYR A 340 -1.23 -10.48 2.04
CA TYR A 340 -1.88 -11.41 1.12
C TYR A 340 -2.08 -10.75 -0.25
N ILE A 341 -1.77 -11.48 -1.30
CA ILE A 341 -1.98 -11.06 -2.68
C ILE A 341 -2.73 -12.21 -3.36
N ILE A 342 -3.92 -11.91 -3.87
CA ILE A 342 -4.66 -12.86 -4.70
C ILE A 342 -3.93 -12.94 -6.04
N ASP A 343 -3.51 -14.14 -6.40
CA ASP A 343 -2.96 -14.44 -7.72
C ASP A 343 -3.99 -15.25 -8.50
N PHE A 344 -4.61 -14.63 -9.48
CA PHE A 344 -5.68 -15.23 -10.27
C PHE A 344 -5.18 -16.27 -11.26
N ARG A 345 -3.87 -16.47 -11.38
CA ARG A 345 -3.25 -17.55 -12.18
C ARG A 345 -3.18 -18.86 -11.41
N LEU A 346 -3.32 -18.81 -10.09
CA LEU A 346 -3.37 -20.00 -9.23
C LEU A 346 -4.80 -20.59 -9.26
N ALA A 347 -4.89 -21.92 -9.26
CA ALA A 347 -6.16 -22.63 -9.30
C ALA A 347 -6.93 -22.57 -7.95
#